data_dcd2a52b07547eebed37eb3a85561174
#
_entry.id   dcd2a52b07547eebed37eb3a85561174
#
_cell.length_a   1.000
_cell.length_b   1.000
_cell.length_c   1.000
_cell.angle_alpha   90.00
_cell.angle_beta   90.00
_cell.angle_gamma   90.00
#
_symmetry.space_group_name_H-M   'P 1'
#
loop_
_entity.id
_entity.type
_entity.pdbx_description
1 polymer ?
#
loop_
_entity_poly.entity_id
_entity_poly.type
_entity_poly.pdbx_seq_one_letter_code
_entity_poly.pdbx_strand_id
1 'polypeptide(L)'
;GSHFVGWQSQENGRTIQGELERAWQILVKEAIRPIGSGRTDAGTHAFGQVAHFQTKSALPIERLLRGLNGILPPDIAIRHIEEAPPDFHARYNAKRKRYRYRIHQGKVALNRPQVWTYYLGLSLPPMVEAAAFLPGEHHFGAFCKQDPVPERFNCQVFAANWSQQDNELVFEIEAN
;
A
#
# COMPACT_ATOMS: atom_id res chain seq x y z
N GLY A 1 3.44 2.08 -6.90
CA GLY A 1 4.66 2.05 -7.72
C GLY A 1 4.92 3.37 -8.42
N SER A 2 6.15 3.60 -8.82
CA SER A 2 6.64 4.90 -9.31
C SER A 2 5.92 5.43 -10.56
N HIS A 3 5.34 4.55 -11.37
CA HIS A 3 4.66 4.91 -12.62
C HIS A 3 3.13 4.98 -12.50
N PHE A 4 2.61 4.99 -11.27
CA PHE A 4 1.18 5.05 -11.01
C PHE A 4 0.83 6.31 -10.22
N VAL A 5 -0.32 6.89 -10.55
CA VAL A 5 -0.89 8.03 -9.83
C VAL A 5 -1.68 7.59 -8.58
N GLY A 6 -1.45 6.36 -8.13
CA GLY A 6 -2.01 5.77 -6.93
C GLY A 6 -2.82 4.50 -7.21
N TRP A 7 -3.56 4.09 -6.18
CA TRP A 7 -4.42 2.91 -6.26
C TRP A 7 -5.67 3.14 -7.08
N GLN A 8 -6.44 4.18 -6.74
CA GLN A 8 -7.81 4.37 -7.23
C GLN A 8 -7.87 4.81 -8.68
N SER A 9 -8.74 4.18 -9.45
CA SER A 9 -9.04 4.55 -10.84
C SER A 9 -9.49 6.00 -10.93
N GLN A 10 -8.87 6.76 -11.83
CA GLN A 10 -9.13 8.17 -12.12
C GLN A 10 -8.73 8.49 -13.57
N GLU A 11 -9.29 9.56 -14.11
CA GLU A 11 -9.09 9.91 -15.53
C GLU A 11 -7.67 10.40 -15.85
N ASN A 12 -6.97 10.95 -14.86
CA ASN A 12 -5.72 11.69 -15.06
C ASN A 12 -4.44 10.86 -14.99
N GLY A 13 -4.52 9.54 -15.18
CA GLY A 13 -3.31 8.73 -15.20
C GLY A 13 -3.52 7.26 -14.90
N ARG A 14 -2.43 6.54 -15.02
CA ARG A 14 -2.36 5.10 -14.83
C ARG A 14 -2.47 4.73 -13.36
N THR A 15 -3.40 3.84 -13.02
CA THR A 15 -3.69 3.42 -11.64
C THR A 15 -3.61 1.90 -11.48
N ILE A 16 -3.33 1.41 -10.27
CA ILE A 16 -3.29 -0.03 -10.01
C ILE A 16 -4.67 -0.66 -10.23
N GLN A 17 -5.74 -0.02 -9.74
CA GLN A 17 -7.11 -0.50 -9.91
C GLN A 17 -7.49 -0.59 -11.39
N GLY A 18 -7.20 0.44 -12.18
CA GLY A 18 -7.52 0.46 -13.61
C GLY A 18 -6.77 -0.62 -14.40
N GLU A 19 -5.51 -0.92 -14.06
CA GLU A 19 -4.77 -2.01 -14.69
C GLU A 19 -5.35 -3.38 -14.33
N LEU A 20 -5.80 -3.57 -13.09
CA LEU A 20 -6.49 -4.80 -12.69
C LEU A 20 -7.82 -4.98 -13.41
N GLU A 21 -8.63 -3.91 -13.49
CA GLU A 21 -9.91 -3.90 -14.23
C GLU A 21 -9.70 -4.23 -15.71
N ARG A 22 -8.70 -3.62 -16.33
CA ARG A 22 -8.31 -3.88 -17.73
C ARG A 22 -7.86 -5.32 -17.95
N ALA A 23 -6.98 -5.84 -17.10
CA ALA A 23 -6.46 -7.20 -17.22
C ALA A 23 -7.56 -8.24 -17.05
N TRP A 24 -8.48 -8.04 -16.09
CA TRP A 24 -9.64 -8.90 -15.90
C TRP A 24 -10.58 -8.90 -17.10
N GLN A 25 -10.90 -7.69 -17.61
CA GLN A 25 -11.74 -7.56 -18.81
C GLN A 25 -11.16 -8.27 -20.03
N ILE A 26 -9.83 -8.28 -20.18
CA ILE A 26 -9.17 -9.01 -21.29
C ILE A 26 -9.29 -10.53 -21.09
N LEU A 27 -9.03 -11.01 -19.87
CA LEU A 27 -8.95 -12.44 -19.57
C LEU A 27 -10.33 -13.11 -19.49
N VAL A 28 -11.26 -12.46 -18.78
CA VAL A 28 -12.54 -13.05 -18.38
C VAL A 28 -13.72 -12.49 -19.18
N LYS A 29 -13.53 -11.33 -19.85
CA LYS A 29 -14.59 -10.59 -20.56
C LYS A 29 -15.71 -10.08 -19.64
N GLU A 30 -15.39 -9.86 -18.37
CA GLU A 30 -16.29 -9.35 -17.34
C GLU A 30 -15.72 -8.07 -16.75
N ALA A 31 -16.59 -7.07 -16.50
CA ALA A 31 -16.20 -5.86 -15.78
C ALA A 31 -16.22 -6.12 -14.27
N ILE A 32 -15.15 -5.74 -13.58
CA ILE A 32 -15.04 -5.79 -12.13
C ILE A 32 -14.65 -4.43 -11.57
N ARG A 33 -14.84 -4.25 -10.26
CA ARG A 33 -14.36 -3.07 -9.54
C ARG A 33 -13.63 -3.49 -8.27
N PRO A 34 -12.32 -3.71 -8.32
CA PRO A 34 -11.54 -4.14 -7.17
C PRO A 34 -11.51 -3.07 -6.06
N ILE A 35 -11.83 -3.48 -4.83
CA ILE A 35 -11.76 -2.65 -3.64
C ILE A 35 -10.51 -3.04 -2.85
N GLY A 36 -9.57 -2.11 -2.75
CA GLY A 36 -8.33 -2.32 -1.99
C GLY A 36 -8.51 -2.18 -0.47
N SER A 37 -7.65 -2.84 0.29
CA SER A 37 -7.57 -2.72 1.77
C SER A 37 -7.26 -1.28 2.20
N GLY A 38 -6.45 -0.58 1.42
CA GLY A 38 -6.16 0.83 1.60
C GLY A 38 -5.86 1.50 0.27
N ARG A 39 -6.19 2.78 0.13
CA ARG A 39 -5.72 3.59 -0.99
C ARG A 39 -4.27 3.94 -0.76
N THR A 40 -3.48 3.91 -1.80
CA THR A 40 -2.10 4.38 -1.80
C THR A 40 -1.99 5.59 -2.72
N ASP A 41 -1.19 6.55 -2.32
CA ASP A 41 -0.92 7.76 -3.09
C ASP A 41 0.02 7.49 -4.28
N ALA A 42 0.14 8.47 -5.17
CA ALA A 42 1.06 8.42 -6.30
C ALA A 42 2.48 8.04 -5.86
N GLY A 43 3.12 7.17 -6.60
CA GLY A 43 4.48 6.72 -6.31
C GLY A 43 4.62 5.68 -5.21
N THR A 44 3.62 5.49 -4.34
CA THR A 44 3.70 4.53 -3.23
C THR A 44 3.79 3.09 -3.73
N HIS A 45 4.72 2.32 -3.16
CA HIS A 45 4.89 0.90 -3.41
C HIS A 45 4.13 0.08 -2.36
N ALA A 46 3.69 -1.13 -2.73
CA ALA A 46 3.06 -2.07 -1.81
C ALA A 46 3.57 -3.50 -2.08
N PHE A 47 4.02 -4.18 -1.03
CA PHE A 47 4.44 -5.59 -1.10
C PHE A 47 3.29 -6.56 -0.90
N GLY A 48 2.19 -6.11 -0.28
CA GLY A 48 1.07 -6.96 0.11
C GLY A 48 -0.24 -6.21 0.15
N GLN A 49 -0.56 -5.42 -0.89
CA GLN A 49 -1.90 -4.88 -1.05
C GLN A 49 -2.89 -6.02 -1.25
N VAL A 50 -4.00 -5.98 -0.54
CA VAL A 50 -5.11 -6.93 -0.68
C VAL A 50 -6.29 -6.21 -1.32
N ALA A 51 -6.92 -6.84 -2.28
CA ALA A 51 -8.14 -6.34 -2.90
C ALA A 51 -9.16 -7.47 -3.05
N HIS A 52 -10.45 -7.12 -3.03
CA HIS A 52 -11.53 -8.05 -3.32
C HIS A 52 -12.47 -7.46 -4.36
N PHE A 53 -13.17 -8.32 -5.06
CA PHE A 53 -14.25 -8.00 -5.97
C PHE A 53 -15.15 -9.23 -6.15
N GLN A 54 -16.34 -9.02 -6.67
CA GLN A 54 -17.26 -10.11 -7.03
C GLN A 54 -17.10 -10.43 -8.50
N THR A 55 -17.21 -11.74 -8.84
CA THR A 55 -17.13 -12.23 -10.22
C THR A 55 -18.04 -13.44 -10.39
N LYS A 56 -18.47 -13.67 -11.63
CA LYS A 56 -19.17 -14.88 -12.07
C LYS A 56 -18.24 -15.87 -12.79
N SER A 57 -16.95 -15.58 -12.85
CA SER A 57 -15.98 -16.41 -13.54
C SER A 57 -15.85 -17.78 -12.86
N ALA A 58 -15.97 -18.83 -13.64
CA ALA A 58 -15.70 -20.21 -13.22
C ALA A 58 -14.29 -20.69 -13.63
N LEU A 59 -13.39 -19.78 -14.02
CA LEU A 59 -12.02 -20.15 -14.36
C LEU A 59 -11.27 -20.60 -13.10
N PRO A 60 -10.47 -21.69 -13.20
CA PRO A 60 -9.63 -22.13 -12.08
C PRO A 60 -8.67 -21.02 -11.62
N ILE A 61 -8.43 -20.94 -10.31
CA ILE A 61 -7.61 -19.91 -9.65
C ILE A 61 -6.21 -19.85 -10.25
N GLU A 62 -5.60 -21.01 -10.52
CA GLU A 62 -4.26 -21.09 -11.12
C GLU A 62 -4.23 -20.49 -12.55
N ARG A 63 -5.32 -20.66 -13.28
CA ARG A 63 -5.46 -20.07 -14.63
C ARG A 63 -5.66 -18.57 -14.54
N LEU A 64 -6.44 -18.10 -13.58
CA LEU A 64 -6.60 -16.66 -13.30
C LEU A 64 -5.27 -16.03 -12.90
N LEU A 65 -4.55 -16.62 -11.95
CA LEU A 65 -3.27 -16.10 -11.47
C LEU A 65 -2.23 -15.98 -12.61
N ARG A 66 -2.07 -17.04 -13.40
CA ARG A 66 -1.15 -17.03 -14.54
C ARG A 66 -1.59 -16.07 -15.65
N GLY A 67 -2.87 -16.09 -16.00
CA GLY A 67 -3.42 -15.24 -17.05
C GLY A 67 -3.32 -13.77 -16.73
N LEU A 68 -3.69 -13.38 -15.51
CA LEU A 68 -3.60 -11.98 -15.06
C LEU A 68 -2.15 -11.49 -15.03
N ASN A 69 -1.22 -12.26 -14.46
CA ASN A 69 0.19 -11.89 -14.44
C ASN A 69 0.82 -11.84 -15.85
N GLY A 70 0.27 -12.59 -16.82
CA GLY A 70 0.69 -12.49 -18.22
C GLY A 70 0.18 -11.24 -18.95
N ILE A 71 -0.92 -10.64 -18.48
CA ILE A 71 -1.54 -9.46 -19.08
C ILE A 71 -1.11 -8.17 -18.37
N LEU A 72 -0.91 -8.24 -17.06
CA LEU A 72 -0.49 -7.11 -16.23
C LEU A 72 0.90 -6.61 -16.64
N PRO A 73 1.15 -5.31 -16.53
CA PRO A 73 2.47 -4.75 -16.81
C PRO A 73 3.50 -5.22 -15.75
N PRO A 74 4.80 -5.16 -16.07
CA PRO A 74 5.87 -5.74 -15.23
C PRO A 74 6.01 -5.09 -13.85
N ASP A 75 5.38 -3.95 -13.63
CA ASP A 75 5.37 -3.21 -12.35
C ASP A 75 4.15 -3.54 -11.45
N ILE A 76 3.32 -4.52 -11.86
CA ILE A 76 2.25 -5.14 -11.05
C ILE A 76 2.38 -6.65 -11.09
N ALA A 77 2.41 -7.29 -9.93
CA ALA A 77 2.38 -8.74 -9.83
C ALA A 77 1.33 -9.18 -8.80
N ILE A 78 0.45 -10.08 -9.21
CA ILE A 78 -0.47 -10.77 -8.30
C ILE A 78 0.26 -11.97 -7.71
N ARG A 79 0.36 -12.02 -6.40
CA ARG A 79 1.08 -13.07 -5.68
C ARG A 79 0.19 -14.25 -5.32
N HIS A 80 -1.08 -13.97 -5.05
CA HIS A 80 -2.05 -14.95 -4.61
C HIS A 80 -3.46 -14.53 -5.00
N ILE A 81 -4.30 -15.51 -5.32
CA ILE A 81 -5.74 -15.37 -5.53
C ILE A 81 -6.42 -16.49 -4.76
N GLU A 82 -7.49 -16.19 -4.08
CA GLU A 82 -8.32 -17.15 -3.39
C GLU A 82 -9.79 -16.72 -3.42
N GLU A 83 -10.68 -17.69 -3.25
CA GLU A 83 -12.08 -17.41 -2.99
C GLU A 83 -12.24 -16.98 -1.53
N ALA A 84 -13.02 -15.96 -1.31
CA ALA A 84 -13.27 -15.42 0.03
C ALA A 84 -14.76 -15.59 0.39
N PRO A 85 -15.10 -15.67 1.69
CA PRO A 85 -16.47 -15.64 2.15
C PRO A 85 -17.25 -14.45 1.57
N PRO A 86 -18.57 -14.57 1.33
CA PRO A 86 -19.36 -13.50 0.71
C PRO A 86 -19.37 -12.18 1.48
N ASP A 87 -19.14 -12.23 2.79
CA ASP A 87 -19.07 -11.08 3.70
C ASP A 87 -17.65 -10.51 3.84
N PHE A 88 -16.65 -11.08 3.17
CA PHE A 88 -15.29 -10.58 3.22
C PHE A 88 -15.17 -9.20 2.56
N HIS A 89 -14.52 -8.29 3.28
CA HIS A 89 -14.23 -6.96 2.78
C HIS A 89 -12.78 -6.56 3.06
N ALA A 90 -11.95 -6.45 2.03
CA ALA A 90 -10.50 -6.21 2.16
C ALA A 90 -10.13 -5.03 3.06
N ARG A 91 -10.95 -3.97 3.10
CA ARG A 91 -10.70 -2.80 3.94
C ARG A 91 -11.17 -3.00 5.38
N TYR A 92 -12.39 -3.51 5.57
CA TYR A 92 -13.00 -3.58 6.92
C TYR A 92 -12.57 -4.80 7.72
N ASN A 93 -12.18 -5.89 7.05
CA ASN A 93 -11.62 -7.06 7.72
C ASN A 93 -10.10 -6.98 7.96
N ALA A 94 -9.43 -5.95 7.41
CA ALA A 94 -8.02 -5.72 7.71
C ALA A 94 -7.84 -5.42 9.21
N LYS A 95 -7.03 -6.22 9.88
CA LYS A 95 -6.74 -6.07 11.31
C LYS A 95 -5.55 -5.14 11.55
N ARG A 96 -4.56 -5.19 10.65
CA ARG A 96 -3.33 -4.43 10.75
C ARG A 96 -2.82 -4.06 9.37
N LYS A 97 -2.14 -2.92 9.29
CA LYS A 97 -1.39 -2.47 8.12
C LYS A 97 -0.01 -2.07 8.58
N ARG A 98 1.00 -2.50 7.84
CA ARG A 98 2.38 -2.12 8.10
C ARG A 98 2.86 -1.21 7.00
N TYR A 99 3.42 -0.08 7.40
CA TYR A 99 4.06 0.87 6.50
C TYR A 99 5.55 0.90 6.78
N ARG A 100 6.34 0.98 5.70
CA ARG A 100 7.79 1.14 5.77
C ARG A 100 8.16 2.40 5.00
N TYR A 101 8.90 3.28 5.66
CA TYR A 101 9.45 4.49 5.08
C TYR A 101 10.99 4.40 5.12
N ARG A 102 11.64 4.60 3.98
CA ARG A 102 13.09 4.46 3.84
C ARG A 102 13.69 5.81 3.49
N ILE A 103 14.66 6.25 4.26
CA ILE A 103 15.42 7.48 4.05
C ILE A 103 16.87 7.08 3.79
N HIS A 104 17.41 7.46 2.65
CA HIS A 104 18.82 7.28 2.34
C HIS A 104 19.55 8.60 2.56
N GLN A 105 20.60 8.58 3.39
CA GLN A 105 21.44 9.74 3.65
C GLN A 105 22.50 9.86 2.57
N GLY A 106 22.41 10.92 1.76
CA GLY A 106 23.27 11.16 0.63
C GLY A 106 22.71 10.66 -0.72
N LYS A 107 23.55 10.69 -1.75
CA LYS A 107 23.16 10.34 -3.13
C LYS A 107 23.04 8.82 -3.26
N VAL A 108 21.91 8.35 -3.84
CA VAL A 108 21.67 6.95 -4.17
C VAL A 108 21.35 6.80 -5.67
N ALA A 109 21.92 5.79 -6.30
CA ALA A 109 21.67 5.48 -7.71
C ALA A 109 20.72 4.27 -7.88
N LEU A 110 20.91 3.22 -7.07
CA LEU A 110 20.09 2.01 -7.10
C LEU A 110 18.88 2.17 -6.19
N ASN A 111 17.74 1.62 -6.60
CA ASN A 111 16.46 1.67 -5.84
C ASN A 111 15.97 3.09 -5.50
N ARG A 112 16.43 4.11 -6.20
CA ARG A 112 16.07 5.51 -5.98
C ARG A 112 14.58 5.78 -5.85
N PRO A 113 13.68 5.17 -6.64
CA PRO A 113 12.24 5.39 -6.50
C PRO A 113 11.63 4.82 -5.21
N GLN A 114 12.37 4.01 -4.46
CA GLN A 114 11.89 3.34 -3.25
C GLN A 114 12.43 3.96 -1.96
N VAL A 115 13.27 5.00 -2.06
CA VAL A 115 13.87 5.68 -0.92
C VAL A 115 13.70 7.19 -1.06
N TRP A 116 13.50 7.87 0.05
CA TRP A 116 13.64 9.32 0.10
C TRP A 116 15.10 9.69 0.32
N THR A 117 15.69 10.39 -0.63
CA THR A 117 17.06 10.86 -0.52
C THR A 117 17.12 12.14 0.30
N TYR A 118 17.88 12.15 1.38
CA TYR A 118 18.05 13.30 2.26
C TYR A 118 19.54 13.61 2.44
N TYR A 119 19.91 14.87 2.23
CA TYR A 119 21.32 15.28 2.15
C TYR A 119 21.88 15.88 3.44
N LEU A 120 21.01 16.23 4.39
CA LEU A 120 21.44 16.71 5.70
C LEU A 120 21.53 15.54 6.68
N GLY A 121 22.44 15.64 7.65
CA GLY A 121 22.58 14.61 8.67
C GLY A 121 21.30 14.45 9.50
N LEU A 122 20.85 13.20 9.68
CA LEU A 122 19.78 12.85 10.59
C LEU A 122 20.37 12.12 11.79
N SER A 123 19.89 12.46 12.98
CA SER A 123 20.27 11.79 14.22
C SER A 123 19.22 10.75 14.59
N LEU A 124 19.61 9.48 14.59
CA LEU A 124 18.68 8.38 14.90
C LEU A 124 18.16 8.39 16.36
N PRO A 125 18.96 8.69 17.41
CA PRO A 125 18.47 8.63 18.80
C PRO A 125 17.20 9.47 19.06
N PRO A 126 17.11 10.77 18.73
CA PRO A 126 15.89 11.53 18.95
C PRO A 126 14.71 11.05 18.11
N MET A 127 14.96 10.45 16.94
CA MET A 127 13.89 9.85 16.10
C MET A 127 13.32 8.60 16.77
N VAL A 128 14.15 7.78 17.40
CA VAL A 128 13.71 6.62 18.18
C VAL A 128 12.91 7.05 19.40
N GLU A 129 13.38 8.04 20.15
CA GLU A 129 12.65 8.60 21.28
C GLU A 129 11.27 9.13 20.88
N ALA A 130 11.19 9.88 19.78
CA ALA A 130 9.93 10.38 19.26
C ALA A 130 8.98 9.24 18.83
N ALA A 131 9.49 8.19 18.19
CA ALA A 131 8.69 7.05 17.77
C ALA A 131 8.14 6.25 18.94
N ALA A 132 8.79 6.26 20.11
CA ALA A 132 8.34 5.57 21.31
C ALA A 132 7.02 6.11 21.89
N PHE A 133 6.61 7.31 21.52
CA PHE A 133 5.30 7.89 21.89
C PHE A 133 4.15 7.42 21.01
N LEU A 134 4.41 6.75 19.87
CA LEU A 134 3.38 6.35 18.92
C LEU A 134 2.60 5.09 19.31
N PRO A 135 3.19 4.05 19.95
CA PRO A 135 2.43 2.87 20.34
C PRO A 135 1.29 3.21 21.32
N GLY A 136 0.12 2.62 21.09
CA GLY A 136 -1.08 2.88 21.86
C GLY A 136 -2.23 3.39 20.99
N GLU A 137 -3.32 3.79 21.64
CA GLU A 137 -4.47 4.40 20.99
C GLU A 137 -4.35 5.92 21.04
N HIS A 138 -4.35 6.54 19.87
CA HIS A 138 -4.21 7.99 19.74
C HIS A 138 -5.18 8.56 18.71
N HIS A 139 -5.53 9.83 18.89
CA HIS A 139 -6.28 10.60 17.92
C HIS A 139 -5.33 11.35 16.98
N PHE A 140 -5.23 10.87 15.73
CA PHE A 140 -4.29 11.40 14.72
C PHE A 140 -4.86 12.56 13.86
N GLY A 141 -5.90 13.24 14.33
CA GLY A 141 -6.53 14.34 13.60
C GLY A 141 -5.57 15.45 13.19
N ALA A 142 -4.57 15.77 14.03
CA ALA A 142 -3.56 16.77 13.73
C ALA A 142 -2.66 16.41 12.52
N PHE A 143 -2.60 15.15 12.13
CA PHE A 143 -1.85 14.65 10.96
C PHE A 143 -2.73 14.46 9.73
N CYS A 144 -4.02 14.81 9.80
CA CYS A 144 -4.95 14.65 8.70
C CYS A 144 -4.99 15.88 7.80
N LYS A 145 -5.10 15.66 6.49
CA LYS A 145 -5.34 16.75 5.51
C LYS A 145 -6.81 17.11 5.35
N GLN A 146 -7.72 16.31 5.92
CA GLN A 146 -9.16 16.48 5.74
C GLN A 146 -9.69 17.55 6.68
N ASP A 147 -10.46 18.50 6.13
CA ASP A 147 -11.14 19.55 6.89
C ASP A 147 -12.63 19.55 6.49
N PRO A 148 -13.56 19.38 7.43
CA PRO A 148 -13.32 19.13 8.87
C PRO A 148 -12.70 17.74 9.14
N VAL A 149 -11.89 17.69 10.22
CA VAL A 149 -11.34 16.40 10.70
C VAL A 149 -12.50 15.51 11.13
N PRO A 150 -12.64 14.28 10.59
CA PRO A 150 -13.69 13.37 11.00
C PRO A 150 -13.65 13.06 12.51
N GLU A 151 -14.82 12.89 13.16
CA GLU A 151 -14.93 12.63 14.59
C GLU A 151 -14.22 11.34 15.04
N ARG A 152 -14.00 10.38 14.15
CA ARG A 152 -13.33 9.09 14.43
C ARG A 152 -11.96 9.03 13.75
N PHE A 153 -10.96 9.59 14.42
CA PHE A 153 -9.55 9.53 14.04
C PHE A 153 -8.69 8.78 15.04
N ASN A 154 -9.32 7.98 15.89
CA ASN A 154 -8.58 7.09 16.78
C ASN A 154 -7.97 5.95 15.95
N CYS A 155 -6.70 5.70 16.18
CA CYS A 155 -5.94 4.63 15.55
C CYS A 155 -5.12 3.94 16.63
N GLN A 156 -5.18 2.61 16.65
CA GLN A 156 -4.32 1.78 17.47
C GLN A 156 -3.02 1.52 16.74
N VAL A 157 -1.93 2.07 17.24
CA VAL A 157 -0.58 1.76 16.80
C VAL A 157 -0.05 0.60 17.63
N PHE A 158 0.32 -0.51 16.97
CA PHE A 158 0.85 -1.70 17.62
C PHE A 158 2.36 -1.66 17.78
N ALA A 159 3.05 -1.05 16.82
CA ALA A 159 4.49 -0.87 16.84
C ALA A 159 4.91 0.31 15.96
N ALA A 160 5.97 1.01 16.38
CA ALA A 160 6.61 2.07 15.60
C ALA A 160 8.10 2.06 15.90
N ASN A 161 8.94 1.73 14.92
CA ASN A 161 10.36 1.50 15.15
C ASN A 161 11.21 2.15 14.07
N TRP A 162 12.34 2.71 14.47
CA TRP A 162 13.42 3.09 13.60
C TRP A 162 14.54 2.07 13.64
N SER A 163 15.14 1.80 12.51
CA SER A 163 16.38 1.05 12.38
C SER A 163 17.31 1.73 11.38
N GLN A 164 18.59 1.44 11.48
CA GLN A 164 19.60 1.93 10.54
C GLN A 164 20.36 0.75 9.95
N GLN A 165 20.52 0.76 8.64
CA GLN A 165 21.36 -0.16 7.88
C GLN A 165 22.22 0.67 6.92
N ASP A 166 23.52 0.70 7.14
CA ASP A 166 24.46 1.54 6.38
C ASP A 166 24.02 3.01 6.36
N ASN A 167 23.75 3.55 5.19
CA ASN A 167 23.28 4.92 4.98
C ASN A 167 21.75 5.04 4.91
N GLU A 168 21.01 3.98 5.24
CA GLU A 168 19.54 4.01 5.24
C GLU A 168 18.99 4.01 6.66
N LEU A 169 18.08 4.95 6.92
CA LEU A 169 17.18 4.95 8.06
C LEU A 169 15.84 4.38 7.62
N VAL A 170 15.34 3.40 8.35
CA VAL A 170 14.09 2.72 8.04
C VAL A 170 13.12 2.92 9.20
N PHE A 171 11.98 3.53 8.91
CA PHE A 171 10.85 3.62 9.83
C PHE A 171 9.80 2.58 9.47
N GLU A 172 9.40 1.78 10.44
CA GLU A 172 8.27 0.87 10.30
C GLU A 172 7.21 1.19 11.35
N ILE A 173 5.97 1.28 10.90
CA ILE A 173 4.81 1.46 11.76
C ILE A 173 3.75 0.44 11.40
N GLU A 174 3.15 -0.18 12.43
CA GLU A 174 2.03 -1.11 12.29
C GLU A 174 0.84 -0.58 13.07
N ALA A 175 -0.29 -0.40 12.38
CA ALA A 175 -1.52 0.15 12.94
C ALA A 175 -2.77 -0.52 12.32
N ASN A 176 -3.95 -0.32 12.93
CA ASN A 176 -5.23 -0.78 12.38
C ASN A 176 -5.75 0.06 11.18
#